data_1117f01556eb52d30b8e4b8e6f57b5e7
#
_entry.id   1117f01556eb52d30b8e4b8e6f57b5e7
#
_cell.length_a   1.000
_cell.length_b   1.000
_cell.length_c   1.000
_cell.angle_alpha   90.00
_cell.angle_beta   90.00
_cell.angle_gamma   90.00
#
_symmetry.space_group_name_H-M   'P 1'
#
loop_
_entity.id
_entity.type
_entity.pdbx_description
1 polymer ?
#
loop_
_entity_poly.entity_id
_entity_poly.type
_entity_poly.pdbx_seq_one_letter_code
_entity_poly.pdbx_strand_id
1 'polypeptide(L)'
;AGIGRDTRVVFYGAPMQFGVYAWWTFRYCGHKNVALLDGGRKRWRAEGRPLVTDEPAEHAAVAYAPAARDESMRILRDEVLQAVRRGGSVILDGRSPEEYSGKRVGGPGGPDVGAVRAGRIPGARHLHYAELLDADERFKSRDELRALFQAHGAAPDAEIITYCRMSHRATVLHFALTQLLGHGKVKVYDGSWTEWGNLVGVPVER
;
A
#
# COMPACT_ATOMS: atom_id res chain seq x y z
N ALA A 1 -24.41 4.39 3.82
CA ALA A 1 -24.04 2.97 3.92
C ALA A 1 -24.31 2.49 5.34
N GLY A 2 -24.84 1.29 5.52
CA GLY A 2 -25.17 0.68 6.81
C GLY A 2 -23.94 0.17 7.60
N ILE A 3 -22.80 0.86 7.54
CA ILE A 3 -21.56 0.47 8.22
C ILE A 3 -21.50 1.18 9.56
N GLY A 4 -21.71 0.44 10.64
CA GLY A 4 -21.47 0.89 12.01
C GLY A 4 -20.07 0.48 12.50
N ARG A 5 -19.73 0.86 13.72
CA ARG A 5 -18.41 0.66 14.30
C ARG A 5 -18.03 -0.82 14.45
N ASP A 6 -19.00 -1.68 14.70
CA ASP A 6 -18.82 -3.10 14.91
C ASP A 6 -19.05 -3.93 13.65
N THR A 7 -19.43 -3.29 12.54
CA THR A 7 -19.65 -3.96 11.27
C THR A 7 -18.35 -4.58 10.77
N ARG A 8 -18.36 -5.86 10.48
CA ARG A 8 -17.25 -6.51 9.79
C ARG A 8 -17.27 -6.12 8.32
N VAL A 9 -16.20 -5.46 7.86
CA VAL A 9 -16.03 -5.06 6.47
C VAL A 9 -14.98 -5.94 5.81
N VAL A 10 -15.35 -6.60 4.72
CA VAL A 10 -14.42 -7.41 3.93
C VAL A 10 -14.15 -6.69 2.62
N PHE A 11 -12.90 -6.33 2.41
CA PHE A 11 -12.48 -5.70 1.15
C PHE A 11 -12.02 -6.74 0.14
N TYR A 12 -12.34 -6.50 -1.13
CA TYR A 12 -11.73 -7.19 -2.25
C TYR A 12 -11.35 -6.17 -3.33
N GLY A 13 -10.28 -6.44 -4.05
CA GLY A 13 -9.78 -5.54 -5.10
C GLY A 13 -9.91 -6.14 -6.49
N ALA A 14 -10.00 -5.26 -7.49
CA ALA A 14 -9.85 -5.59 -8.89
C ALA A 14 -9.18 -4.40 -9.61
N PRO A 15 -7.84 -4.36 -9.65
CA PRO A 15 -6.84 -5.27 -9.05
C PRO A 15 -6.68 -5.16 -7.52
N MET A 16 -5.95 -6.11 -6.94
CA MET A 16 -5.85 -6.36 -5.50
C MET A 16 -5.43 -5.14 -4.66
N GLN A 17 -4.52 -4.29 -5.15
CA GLN A 17 -4.01 -3.13 -4.42
C GLN A 17 -5.10 -2.13 -3.99
N PHE A 18 -6.22 -2.05 -4.70
CA PHE A 18 -7.32 -1.16 -4.30
C PHE A 18 -8.08 -1.68 -3.07
N GLY A 19 -8.25 -3.00 -2.96
CA GLY A 19 -8.81 -3.63 -1.77
C GLY A 19 -7.91 -3.45 -0.55
N VAL A 20 -6.60 -3.58 -0.74
CA VAL A 20 -5.61 -3.38 0.33
C VAL A 20 -5.57 -1.92 0.77
N TYR A 21 -5.64 -0.96 -0.17
CA TYR A 21 -5.68 0.45 0.16
C TYR A 21 -6.95 0.83 0.95
N ALA A 22 -8.11 0.29 0.56
CA ALA A 22 -9.34 0.49 1.30
C ALA A 22 -9.24 -0.11 2.72
N TRP A 23 -8.70 -1.32 2.86
CA TRP A 23 -8.40 -1.93 4.16
C TRP A 23 -7.50 -1.03 5.01
N TRP A 24 -6.40 -0.52 4.45
CA TRP A 24 -5.46 0.37 5.14
C TRP A 24 -6.14 1.66 5.60
N THR A 25 -6.95 2.28 4.73
CA THR A 25 -7.68 3.53 5.03
C THR A 25 -8.63 3.33 6.21
N PHE A 26 -9.39 2.24 6.22
CA PHE A 26 -10.30 1.93 7.33
C PHE A 26 -9.55 1.69 8.63
N ARG A 27 -8.45 0.94 8.59
CA ARG A 27 -7.59 0.72 9.75
C ARG A 27 -6.99 2.02 10.27
N TYR A 28 -6.46 2.85 9.38
CA TYR A 28 -5.94 4.18 9.72
C TYR A 28 -6.99 5.06 10.38
N CYS A 29 -8.22 5.05 9.87
CA CYS A 29 -9.36 5.77 10.46
C CYS A 29 -9.95 5.10 11.71
N GLY A 30 -9.30 4.08 12.24
CA GLY A 30 -9.66 3.44 13.52
C GLY A 30 -10.74 2.37 13.44
N HIS A 31 -11.20 1.98 12.24
CA HIS A 31 -12.14 0.85 12.10
C HIS A 31 -11.37 -0.47 12.12
N LYS A 32 -11.47 -1.21 13.23
CA LYS A 32 -10.63 -2.40 13.46
C LYS A 32 -11.17 -3.68 12.83
N ASN A 33 -12.50 -3.80 12.68
CA ASN A 33 -13.16 -5.01 12.20
C ASN A 33 -13.16 -5.08 10.67
N VAL A 34 -11.97 -5.17 10.09
CA VAL A 34 -11.77 -5.24 8.64
C VAL A 34 -10.96 -6.46 8.24
N ALA A 35 -11.30 -7.05 7.10
CA ALA A 35 -10.60 -8.16 6.49
C ALA A 35 -10.35 -7.89 5.00
N LEU A 36 -9.42 -8.62 4.42
CA LEU A 36 -9.13 -8.61 3.01
C LEU A 36 -9.45 -10.01 2.44
N LEU A 37 -10.13 -10.05 1.29
CA LEU A 37 -10.29 -11.27 0.52
C LEU A 37 -9.03 -11.48 -0.31
N ASP A 38 -8.22 -12.44 0.09
CA ASP A 38 -6.93 -12.76 -0.56
C ASP A 38 -7.15 -13.31 -1.98
N GLY A 39 -6.48 -12.70 -2.97
CA GLY A 39 -6.71 -12.93 -4.40
C GLY A 39 -7.89 -12.15 -5.00
N GLY A 40 -8.66 -11.44 -4.16
CA GLY A 40 -9.70 -10.51 -4.58
C GLY A 40 -10.68 -11.07 -5.61
N ARG A 41 -11.16 -10.21 -6.51
CA ARG A 41 -12.14 -10.59 -7.54
C ARG A 41 -11.56 -11.59 -8.55
N LYS A 42 -10.25 -11.53 -8.83
CA LYS A 42 -9.62 -12.43 -9.79
C LYS A 42 -9.74 -13.88 -9.31
N ARG A 43 -9.35 -14.15 -8.08
CA ARG A 43 -9.43 -15.48 -7.48
C ARG A 43 -10.88 -15.94 -7.33
N TRP A 44 -11.79 -15.07 -6.89
CA TRP A 44 -13.22 -15.37 -6.77
C TRP A 44 -13.79 -15.94 -8.07
N ARG A 45 -13.45 -15.29 -9.21
CA ARG A 45 -13.89 -15.76 -10.53
C ARG A 45 -13.21 -17.06 -10.95
N ALA A 46 -11.91 -17.20 -10.69
CA ALA A 46 -11.17 -18.42 -11.02
C ALA A 46 -11.70 -19.65 -10.28
N GLU A 47 -12.23 -19.47 -9.06
CA GLU A 47 -12.89 -20.51 -8.28
C GLU A 47 -14.35 -20.79 -8.70
N GLY A 48 -14.85 -20.15 -9.75
CA GLY A 48 -16.24 -20.31 -10.21
C GLY A 48 -17.29 -19.82 -9.22
N ARG A 49 -16.93 -18.95 -8.28
CA ARG A 49 -17.86 -18.44 -7.28
C ARG A 49 -18.90 -17.51 -7.91
N PRO A 50 -20.12 -17.45 -7.36
CA PRO A 50 -21.20 -16.69 -7.96
C PRO A 50 -20.91 -15.18 -8.00
N LEU A 51 -21.30 -14.56 -9.11
CA LEU A 51 -21.35 -13.11 -9.29
C LEU A 51 -22.81 -12.76 -9.59
N VAL A 52 -23.28 -11.67 -9.01
CA VAL A 52 -24.61 -11.12 -9.25
C VAL A 52 -24.50 -9.75 -9.90
N THR A 53 -25.50 -9.39 -10.67
CA THR A 53 -25.65 -8.07 -11.31
C THR A 53 -26.75 -7.25 -10.66
N ASP A 54 -27.47 -7.84 -9.71
CA ASP A 54 -28.53 -7.17 -8.99
C ASP A 54 -28.00 -6.02 -8.15
N GLU A 55 -28.79 -5.01 -7.95
CA GLU A 55 -28.45 -3.92 -7.06
C GLU A 55 -28.26 -4.45 -5.63
N PRO A 56 -27.22 -3.99 -4.91
CA PRO A 56 -27.03 -4.37 -3.51
C PRO A 56 -28.26 -3.97 -2.69
N ALA A 57 -28.60 -4.81 -1.69
CA ALA A 57 -29.67 -4.48 -0.77
C ALA A 57 -29.40 -3.12 -0.08
N GLU A 58 -30.42 -2.28 -0.03
CA GLU A 58 -30.32 -1.04 0.73
C GLU A 58 -30.23 -1.32 2.22
N HIS A 59 -29.27 -0.69 2.86
CA HIS A 59 -29.10 -0.73 4.30
C HIS A 59 -29.45 0.63 4.89
N ALA A 60 -30.19 0.62 6.00
CA ALA A 60 -30.49 1.84 6.75
C ALA A 60 -29.19 2.59 7.11
N ALA A 61 -29.22 3.91 7.00
CA ALA A 61 -28.09 4.72 7.41
C ALA A 61 -27.82 4.53 8.92
N VAL A 62 -26.56 4.33 9.26
CA VAL A 62 -26.10 4.21 10.64
C VAL A 62 -25.21 5.40 10.97
N ALA A 63 -25.40 6.00 12.14
CA ALA A 63 -24.50 7.02 12.64
C ALA A 63 -23.13 6.39 12.91
N TYR A 64 -22.11 6.81 12.16
CA TYR A 64 -20.73 6.36 12.34
C TYR A 64 -19.97 7.38 13.19
N ALA A 65 -19.62 7.02 14.42
CA ALA A 65 -18.71 7.80 15.24
C ALA A 65 -17.26 7.43 14.90
N PRO A 66 -16.48 8.31 14.24
CA PRO A 66 -15.10 8.01 13.91
C PRO A 66 -14.27 7.82 15.18
N ALA A 67 -13.35 6.85 15.14
CA ALA A 67 -12.35 6.67 16.18
C ALA A 67 -11.15 7.60 15.92
N ALA A 68 -10.24 7.69 16.89
CA ALA A 68 -8.95 8.34 16.65
C ALA A 68 -8.19 7.62 15.52
N ARG A 69 -7.51 8.39 14.70
CA ARG A 69 -6.64 7.86 13.64
C ARG A 69 -5.46 7.13 14.25
N ASP A 70 -5.02 6.08 13.60
CA ASP A 70 -3.79 5.37 13.96
C ASP A 70 -2.59 5.98 13.23
N GLU A 71 -2.03 7.04 13.80
CA GLU A 71 -0.89 7.76 13.21
C GLU A 71 0.39 6.91 13.14
N SER A 72 0.44 5.75 13.81
CA SER A 72 1.55 4.83 13.67
C SER A 72 1.63 4.16 12.29
N MET A 73 0.54 4.17 11.52
CA MET A 73 0.46 3.57 10.18
C MET A 73 0.90 4.51 9.05
N ARG A 74 1.03 5.82 9.33
CA ARG A 74 1.28 6.86 8.32
C ARG A 74 2.52 7.66 8.66
N ILE A 75 3.23 8.10 7.62
CA ILE A 75 4.33 9.06 7.74
C ILE A 75 4.12 10.19 6.73
N LEU A 76 4.42 11.42 7.14
CA LEU A 76 4.27 12.60 6.30
C LEU A 76 5.61 13.01 5.68
N ARG A 77 5.54 13.88 4.66
CA ARG A 77 6.66 14.35 3.87
C ARG A 77 7.89 14.78 4.69
N ASP A 78 7.67 15.60 5.71
CA ASP A 78 8.78 16.16 6.49
C ASP A 78 9.51 15.10 7.32
N GLU A 79 8.77 14.11 7.82
CA GLU A 79 9.34 12.96 8.52
C GLU A 79 10.12 12.05 7.55
N VAL A 80 9.62 11.86 6.31
CA VAL A 80 10.35 11.13 5.26
C VAL A 80 11.64 11.87 4.91
N LEU A 81 11.59 13.19 4.76
CA LEU A 81 12.79 13.98 4.49
C LEU A 81 13.82 13.89 5.62
N GLN A 82 13.36 13.87 6.87
CA GLN A 82 14.22 13.63 8.03
C GLN A 82 14.80 12.22 8.02
N ALA A 83 14.01 11.19 7.69
CA ALA A 83 14.48 9.81 7.58
C ALA A 83 15.58 9.67 6.50
N VAL A 84 15.39 10.28 5.33
CA VAL A 84 16.40 10.33 4.25
C VAL A 84 17.71 10.97 4.74
N ARG A 85 17.61 12.09 5.46
CA ARG A 85 18.80 12.82 5.98
C ARG A 85 19.52 12.07 7.09
N ARG A 86 18.77 11.45 7.99
CA ARG A 86 19.31 10.70 9.14
C ARG A 86 19.94 9.38 8.71
N GLY A 87 19.36 8.74 7.69
CA GLY A 87 19.67 7.35 7.35
C GLY A 87 19.07 6.35 8.34
N GLY A 88 19.35 5.06 8.14
CA GLY A 88 18.94 3.97 9.03
C GLY A 88 17.54 3.40 8.79
N SER A 89 16.62 4.16 8.21
CA SER A 89 15.31 3.63 7.80
C SER A 89 15.40 2.92 6.45
N VAL A 90 14.68 1.83 6.29
CA VAL A 90 14.52 1.13 5.01
C VAL A 90 13.35 1.77 4.26
N ILE A 91 13.62 2.39 3.12
CA ILE A 91 12.59 2.99 2.27
C ILE A 91 12.34 2.04 1.11
N LEU A 92 11.10 1.54 0.96
CA LEU A 92 10.71 0.60 -0.09
C LEU A 92 9.82 1.29 -1.12
N ASP A 93 10.22 1.23 -2.38
CA ASP A 93 9.46 1.74 -3.52
C ASP A 93 8.67 0.62 -4.20
N GLY A 94 7.34 0.65 -4.07
CA GLY A 94 6.43 -0.34 -4.67
C GLY A 94 6.06 -0.08 -6.12
N ARG A 95 6.67 0.91 -6.79
CA ARG A 95 6.38 1.27 -8.19
C ARG A 95 6.97 0.28 -9.20
N SER A 96 6.62 0.46 -10.48
CA SER A 96 7.24 -0.31 -11.57
C SER A 96 8.74 0.02 -11.73
N PRO A 97 9.51 -0.88 -12.39
CA PRO A 97 10.92 -0.61 -12.67
C PRO A 97 11.17 0.68 -13.48
N GLU A 98 10.26 1.01 -14.39
CA GLU A 98 10.36 2.23 -15.22
C GLU A 98 10.11 3.49 -14.39
N GLU A 99 9.16 3.45 -13.45
CA GLU A 99 8.91 4.57 -12.53
C GLU A 99 10.09 4.74 -11.57
N TYR A 100 10.62 3.64 -11.02
CA TYR A 100 11.76 3.65 -10.09
C TYR A 100 13.04 4.18 -10.75
N SER A 101 13.34 3.73 -11.97
CA SER A 101 14.53 4.17 -12.72
C SER A 101 14.42 5.57 -13.28
N GLY A 102 13.24 6.21 -13.17
CA GLY A 102 13.01 7.55 -13.71
C GLY A 102 12.79 7.59 -15.22
N LYS A 103 12.51 6.46 -15.87
CA LYS A 103 12.13 6.40 -17.29
C LYS A 103 10.72 6.94 -17.53
N ARG A 104 9.88 6.92 -16.49
CA ARG A 104 8.53 7.52 -16.50
C ARG A 104 8.12 7.98 -15.10
N VAL A 105 7.10 8.83 -15.04
CA VAL A 105 6.50 9.33 -13.79
C VAL A 105 5.09 8.73 -13.54
N GLY A 106 4.41 8.34 -14.60
CA GLY A 106 3.08 7.71 -14.55
C GLY A 106 3.15 6.20 -14.40
N GLY A 107 2.05 5.59 -13.91
CA GLY A 107 1.94 4.13 -13.81
C GLY A 107 1.91 3.44 -15.17
N PRO A 108 2.24 2.14 -15.24
CA PRO A 108 2.23 1.39 -16.49
C PRO A 108 0.82 1.34 -17.11
N GLY A 109 0.76 1.36 -18.44
CA GLY A 109 -0.50 1.28 -19.21
C GLY A 109 -1.34 2.57 -19.25
N GLY A 110 -0.94 3.62 -18.54
CA GLY A 110 -1.61 4.92 -18.52
C GLY A 110 -0.75 6.06 -19.07
N PRO A 111 -1.29 7.30 -19.08
CA PRO A 111 -0.54 8.49 -19.45
C PRO A 111 0.66 8.68 -18.50
N ASP A 112 1.77 9.20 -19.06
CA ASP A 112 2.98 9.48 -18.29
C ASP A 112 2.90 10.83 -17.57
N VAL A 113 2.02 10.90 -16.59
CA VAL A 113 1.71 12.10 -15.81
C VAL A 113 1.68 11.80 -14.31
N GLY A 114 1.69 12.84 -13.49
CA GLY A 114 1.49 12.75 -12.03
C GLY A 114 2.66 13.27 -11.20
N ALA A 115 3.80 13.55 -11.83
CA ALA A 115 4.91 14.26 -11.20
C ALA A 115 5.69 15.08 -12.22
N VAL A 116 6.30 16.19 -11.78
CA VAL A 116 7.18 17.02 -12.62
C VAL A 116 8.56 16.38 -12.75
N ARG A 117 9.02 15.69 -11.70
CA ARG A 117 10.35 15.07 -11.68
C ARG A 117 10.24 13.56 -11.73
N ALA A 118 11.08 12.93 -12.54
CA ALA A 118 11.27 11.50 -12.60
C ALA A 118 12.41 11.05 -11.67
N GLY A 119 12.36 9.81 -11.17
CA GLY A 119 13.34 9.23 -10.27
C GLY A 119 12.70 8.64 -9.02
N ARG A 120 13.43 8.64 -7.90
CA ARG A 120 13.02 8.01 -6.63
C ARG A 120 13.45 8.84 -5.41
N ILE A 121 12.90 8.52 -4.25
CA ILE A 121 13.38 9.05 -2.98
C ILE A 121 14.81 8.51 -2.75
N PRO A 122 15.79 9.34 -2.40
CA PRO A 122 17.17 8.90 -2.22
C PRO A 122 17.30 7.75 -1.22
N GLY A 123 18.09 6.75 -1.60
CA GLY A 123 18.29 5.54 -0.79
C GLY A 123 17.12 4.55 -0.79
N ALA A 124 16.05 4.83 -1.51
CA ALA A 124 14.94 3.88 -1.65
C ALA A 124 15.38 2.61 -2.40
N ARG A 125 14.91 1.48 -1.92
CA ARG A 125 15.12 0.17 -2.54
C ARG A 125 13.88 -0.21 -3.32
N HIS A 126 14.07 -0.72 -4.53
CA HIS A 126 12.97 -1.13 -5.37
C HIS A 126 12.46 -2.51 -4.95
N LEU A 127 11.18 -2.58 -4.62
CA LEU A 127 10.45 -3.84 -4.46
C LEU A 127 9.07 -3.66 -5.07
N HIS A 128 8.92 -4.07 -6.33
CA HIS A 128 7.65 -3.93 -7.02
C HIS A 128 6.55 -4.71 -6.30
N TYR A 129 5.44 -4.05 -6.00
CA TYR A 129 4.36 -4.64 -5.19
C TYR A 129 3.84 -5.98 -5.74
N ALA A 130 3.87 -6.16 -7.08
CA ALA A 130 3.40 -7.39 -7.71
C ALA A 130 4.29 -8.60 -7.40
N GLU A 131 5.55 -8.39 -7.00
CA GLU A 131 6.43 -9.48 -6.57
C GLU A 131 5.96 -10.16 -5.28
N LEU A 132 5.10 -9.51 -4.52
CA LEU A 132 4.50 -10.06 -3.30
C LEU A 132 3.31 -10.98 -3.58
N LEU A 133 2.83 -11.00 -4.81
CA LEU A 133 1.62 -11.71 -5.22
C LEU A 133 1.95 -12.87 -6.17
N ASP A 134 1.13 -13.89 -6.14
CA ASP A 134 1.14 -14.97 -7.12
C ASP A 134 0.33 -14.59 -8.40
N ALA A 135 0.25 -15.54 -9.34
CA ALA A 135 -0.50 -15.35 -10.59
C ALA A 135 -2.00 -15.10 -10.39
N ASP A 136 -2.56 -15.51 -9.25
CA ASP A 136 -3.97 -15.32 -8.88
C ASP A 136 -4.19 -14.07 -8.02
N GLU A 137 -3.19 -13.20 -7.89
CA GLU A 137 -3.17 -12.02 -7.04
C GLU A 137 -3.28 -12.33 -5.54
N ARG A 138 -2.96 -13.55 -5.10
CA ARG A 138 -2.84 -13.89 -3.68
C ARG A 138 -1.47 -13.50 -3.17
N PHE A 139 -1.40 -13.16 -1.90
CA PHE A 139 -0.09 -13.01 -1.26
C PHE A 139 0.68 -14.34 -1.30
N LYS A 140 1.96 -14.26 -1.59
CA LYS A 140 2.89 -15.37 -1.49
C LYS A 140 2.95 -15.91 -0.06
N SER A 141 3.53 -17.08 0.13
CA SER A 141 3.72 -17.67 1.46
C SER A 141 4.56 -16.76 2.36
N ARG A 142 4.40 -16.93 3.67
CA ARG A 142 5.16 -16.15 4.66
C ARG A 142 6.67 -16.26 4.47
N ASP A 143 7.15 -17.44 4.10
CA ASP A 143 8.59 -17.68 3.92
C ASP A 143 9.12 -16.98 2.66
N GLU A 144 8.39 -17.04 1.54
CA GLU A 144 8.73 -16.29 0.32
C GLU A 144 8.70 -14.78 0.56
N LEU A 145 7.68 -14.27 1.25
CA LEU A 145 7.59 -12.86 1.60
C LEU A 145 8.74 -12.43 2.52
N ARG A 146 9.07 -13.25 3.53
CA ARG A 146 10.19 -12.99 4.42
C ARG A 146 11.51 -12.90 3.67
N ALA A 147 11.77 -13.85 2.77
CA ALA A 147 12.97 -13.84 1.94
C ALA A 147 13.05 -12.60 1.04
N LEU A 148 11.94 -12.21 0.39
CA LEU A 148 11.87 -11.01 -0.43
C LEU A 148 12.19 -9.75 0.38
N PHE A 149 11.56 -9.56 1.53
CA PHE A 149 11.78 -8.37 2.35
C PHE A 149 13.18 -8.32 2.95
N GLN A 150 13.72 -9.47 3.38
CA GLN A 150 15.10 -9.56 3.89
C GLN A 150 16.13 -9.20 2.81
N ALA A 151 15.95 -9.66 1.56
CA ALA A 151 16.81 -9.29 0.44
C ALA A 151 16.83 -7.77 0.19
N HIS A 152 15.77 -7.06 0.58
CA HIS A 152 15.67 -5.60 0.52
C HIS A 152 16.00 -4.92 1.86
N GLY A 153 16.60 -5.66 2.82
CA GLY A 153 17.06 -5.15 4.11
C GLY A 153 15.95 -4.80 5.10
N ALA A 154 14.72 -5.23 4.85
CA ALA A 154 13.61 -5.06 5.78
C ALA A 154 13.64 -6.16 6.85
N ALA A 155 14.55 -6.04 7.80
CA ALA A 155 14.62 -6.90 8.98
C ALA A 155 13.41 -6.69 9.91
N PRO A 156 13.05 -7.66 10.78
CA PRO A 156 11.84 -7.57 11.60
C PRO A 156 11.77 -6.37 12.54
N ASP A 157 12.90 -5.84 12.99
CA ASP A 157 13.04 -4.69 13.89
C ASP A 157 13.34 -3.38 13.19
N ALA A 158 13.55 -3.41 11.86
CA ALA A 158 13.85 -2.24 11.06
C ALA A 158 12.68 -1.23 11.04
N GLU A 159 13.01 0.05 11.03
CA GLU A 159 12.07 1.11 10.68
C GLU A 159 11.87 1.13 9.17
N ILE A 160 10.65 0.87 8.70
CA ILE A 160 10.35 0.70 7.28
C ILE A 160 9.34 1.76 6.84
N ILE A 161 9.66 2.42 5.72
CA ILE A 161 8.78 3.36 5.04
C ILE A 161 8.44 2.77 3.68
N THR A 162 7.16 2.62 3.38
CA THR A 162 6.70 2.17 2.07
C THR A 162 6.09 3.33 1.30
N TYR A 163 6.38 3.45 0.01
CA TYR A 163 5.74 4.41 -0.87
C TYR A 163 5.55 3.84 -2.27
N CYS A 164 4.74 4.51 -3.07
CA CYS A 164 4.62 4.21 -4.50
C CYS A 164 4.32 5.49 -5.31
N ARG A 165 3.33 5.49 -6.18
CA ARG A 165 2.86 6.71 -6.86
C ARG A 165 1.80 7.46 -6.05
N MET A 166 0.75 6.76 -5.55
CA MET A 166 -0.42 7.29 -4.85
C MET A 166 -0.90 6.33 -3.75
N SER A 167 0.01 5.73 -3.00
CA SER A 167 -0.20 4.83 -1.87
C SER A 167 -0.81 3.45 -2.14
N HIS A 168 -1.62 3.23 -3.16
CA HIS A 168 -2.32 1.96 -3.40
C HIS A 168 -1.37 0.75 -3.40
N ARG A 169 -0.23 0.84 -4.09
CA ARG A 169 0.79 -0.22 -4.15
C ARG A 169 1.65 -0.28 -2.88
N ALA A 170 1.89 0.87 -2.26
CA ALA A 170 2.63 0.95 -1.00
C ALA A 170 1.92 0.24 0.15
N THR A 171 0.58 0.29 0.18
CA THR A 171 -0.20 -0.40 1.20
C THR A 171 -0.14 -1.92 1.06
N VAL A 172 0.14 -2.47 -0.14
CA VAL A 172 0.38 -3.91 -0.33
C VAL A 172 1.65 -4.36 0.41
N LEU A 173 2.73 -3.57 0.29
CA LEU A 173 3.97 -3.82 1.04
C LEU A 173 3.72 -3.72 2.55
N HIS A 174 3.04 -2.66 2.97
CA HIS A 174 2.69 -2.44 4.38
C HIS A 174 1.85 -3.59 4.95
N PHE A 175 0.82 -4.05 4.21
CA PHE A 175 -0.03 -5.17 4.63
C PHE A 175 0.79 -6.45 4.83
N ALA A 176 1.61 -6.81 3.85
CA ALA A 176 2.45 -7.99 3.91
C ALA A 176 3.41 -7.94 5.12
N LEU A 177 4.08 -6.81 5.33
CA LEU A 177 4.99 -6.61 6.46
C LEU A 177 4.27 -6.70 7.80
N THR A 178 3.15 -5.99 7.97
CA THR A 178 2.48 -5.87 9.27
C THR A 178 1.54 -7.02 9.59
N GLN A 179 0.70 -7.44 8.63
CA GLN A 179 -0.35 -8.43 8.88
C GLN A 179 0.12 -9.86 8.63
N LEU A 180 1.03 -10.08 7.68
CA LEU A 180 1.50 -11.42 7.36
C LEU A 180 2.81 -11.76 8.06
N LEU A 181 3.72 -10.79 8.22
CA LEU A 181 5.04 -11.01 8.82
C LEU A 181 5.18 -10.48 10.26
N GLY A 182 4.29 -9.60 10.71
CA GLY A 182 4.28 -9.11 12.10
C GLY A 182 5.28 -8.00 12.40
N HIS A 183 5.75 -7.26 11.39
CA HIS A 183 6.65 -6.11 11.60
C HIS A 183 5.90 -4.96 12.31
N GLY A 184 6.48 -4.43 13.38
CA GLY A 184 5.84 -3.40 14.21
C GLY A 184 6.15 -1.95 13.83
N LYS A 185 7.16 -1.70 12.99
CA LYS A 185 7.66 -0.34 12.69
C LYS A 185 7.57 -0.03 11.20
N VAL A 186 6.36 -0.14 10.62
CA VAL A 186 6.13 0.08 9.19
C VAL A 186 5.13 1.21 9.00
N LYS A 187 5.51 2.23 8.24
CA LYS A 187 4.64 3.35 7.91
C LYS A 187 4.50 3.51 6.39
N VAL A 188 3.33 3.96 5.96
CA VAL A 188 3.06 4.33 4.57
C VAL A 188 3.28 5.84 4.40
N TYR A 189 4.14 6.21 3.46
CA TYR A 189 4.18 7.58 2.97
C TYR A 189 3.04 7.80 1.97
N ASP A 190 1.94 8.30 2.50
CA ASP A 190 0.67 8.41 1.75
C ASP A 190 0.75 9.39 0.56
N GLY A 191 1.44 10.51 0.68
CA GLY A 191 1.68 11.45 -0.43
C GLY A 191 2.46 10.83 -1.60
N SER A 192 3.34 9.89 -1.30
CA SER A 192 4.09 9.09 -2.28
C SER A 192 4.80 9.94 -3.34
N TRP A 193 5.03 9.38 -4.54
CA TRP A 193 5.74 10.10 -5.61
C TRP A 193 4.94 11.26 -6.18
N THR A 194 3.62 11.19 -6.17
CA THR A 194 2.76 12.30 -6.60
C THR A 194 2.98 13.54 -5.75
N GLU A 195 3.29 13.40 -4.47
CA GLU A 195 3.72 14.54 -3.64
C GLU A 195 5.21 14.82 -3.84
N TRP A 196 6.10 13.86 -3.59
CA TRP A 196 7.55 14.05 -3.58
C TRP A 196 8.11 14.57 -4.91
N GLY A 197 7.67 14.00 -6.02
CA GLY A 197 8.10 14.37 -7.38
C GLY A 197 7.66 15.75 -7.84
N ASN A 198 6.69 16.36 -7.16
CA ASN A 198 6.21 17.72 -7.45
C ASN A 198 6.75 18.79 -6.50
N LEU A 199 7.39 18.39 -5.41
CA LEU A 199 7.90 19.33 -4.42
C LEU A 199 9.23 19.96 -4.85
N VAL A 200 9.37 21.26 -4.62
CA VAL A 200 10.63 21.99 -4.73
C VAL A 200 11.44 21.78 -3.45
N GLY A 201 12.76 21.63 -3.56
CA GLY A 201 13.67 21.57 -2.41
C GLY A 201 13.81 20.21 -1.74
N VAL A 202 13.10 19.16 -2.20
CA VAL A 202 13.37 17.78 -1.76
C VAL A 202 14.35 17.09 -2.72
N PRO A 203 15.25 16.22 -2.22
CA PRO A 203 16.21 15.50 -3.05
C PRO A 203 15.53 14.42 -3.90
N VAL A 204 16.06 14.16 -5.08
CA VAL A 204 15.64 13.08 -5.99
C VAL A 204 16.88 12.35 -6.47
N GLU A 205 16.83 11.02 -6.46
CA GLU A 205 17.83 10.13 -7.03
C GLU A 205 17.29 9.56 -8.36
N ARG A 206 18.16 9.39 -9.35
CA ARG A 206 17.85 8.78 -10.65
C ARG A 206 18.64 7.50 -10.87
#